data_17017c66765f9519986785e3f3adc064
#
_entry.id   17017c66765f9519986785e3f3adc064
#
_cell.length_a   1.000
_cell.length_b   1.000
_cell.length_c   1.000
_cell.angle_alpha   90.00
_cell.angle_beta   90.00
_cell.angle_gamma   90.00
#
_symmetry.space_group_name_H-M   'P 1'
#
loop_
_entity.id
_entity.type
_entity.pdbx_description
1 polymer ?
#
loop_
_entity_poly.entity_id
_entity_poly.type
_entity_poly.pdbx_seq_one_letter_code
_entity_poly.pdbx_strand_id
1 'polypeptide(L)'
;MIQSGGAKYGSLLDAKASNDENNPALWGQVHNGRKGPNPWFPFRDSRILLAQLPSHVSAKDTEGRDDPAGRQVLLGAQAVIAALRGTFHLDPVPHLMRSYVPARDVGLRRTGENLSASISVLADREPNKFRRLNELVRLVADHPVRSLAVAQSNLRDVMLIIQEGNAPDEVTPARELSDGLLRFLAIAVALLTADRGLDVDAGSPLDAQVKARVLLVIEELENGLHPSMAARLLSLIRETTSETGAQVVLTTHSHALLNALSGDGAHSIVVCYRDEATQRSHLARLIELAGYAQAMAQGRIGDLVSEGRLVRHEESSADPGAVLHLLGIE
;
A
#
# COMPACT_ATOMS: atom_id res chain seq x y z
N MET A 1 3.96 19.23 -7.72
CA MET A 1 4.21 20.40 -6.82
C MET A 1 4.43 19.85 -5.42
N ILE A 2 5.50 20.17 -4.74
CA ILE A 2 5.72 19.80 -3.34
C ILE A 2 5.47 21.06 -2.51
N GLN A 3 4.45 21.01 -1.65
CA GLN A 3 4.12 22.12 -0.76
C GLN A 3 4.50 21.77 0.68
N SER A 4 5.02 22.74 1.43
CA SER A 4 5.17 22.58 2.86
C SER A 4 3.88 22.95 3.57
N GLY A 5 3.39 22.11 4.47
CA GLY A 5 2.20 22.34 5.27
C GLY A 5 2.35 23.51 6.23
N GLY A 6 2.16 24.73 5.75
CA GLY A 6 2.12 25.93 6.55
C GLY A 6 1.91 27.15 5.66
N ALA A 7 0.94 27.98 5.99
CA ALA A 7 0.37 29.06 5.20
C ALA A 7 1.31 30.20 4.73
N LYS A 8 2.63 30.02 4.72
CA LYS A 8 3.62 31.04 4.32
C LYS A 8 4.65 30.62 3.29
N TYR A 9 4.71 29.34 2.89
CA TYR A 9 5.73 28.89 1.96
C TYR A 9 5.04 28.44 0.67
N GLY A 10 5.38 29.09 -0.45
CA GLY A 10 5.00 28.66 -1.78
C GLY A 10 5.58 27.28 -2.11
N SER A 11 5.38 26.85 -3.35
CA SER A 11 5.91 25.59 -3.87
C SER A 11 7.43 25.45 -3.62
N LEU A 12 7.84 24.30 -3.08
CA LEU A 12 9.27 23.98 -2.91
C LEU A 12 9.92 23.60 -4.24
N LEU A 13 9.14 23.04 -5.14
CA LEU A 13 9.56 22.59 -6.45
C LEU A 13 8.39 22.71 -7.43
N ASP A 14 8.58 23.41 -8.52
CA ASP A 14 7.72 23.44 -9.69
C ASP A 14 8.44 22.86 -10.89
N ALA A 15 7.76 22.10 -11.73
CA ALA A 15 8.34 21.49 -12.90
C ALA A 15 7.48 21.70 -14.13
N LYS A 16 8.13 21.89 -15.28
CA LYS A 16 7.47 21.97 -16.59
C LYS A 16 8.33 21.27 -17.65
N ALA A 17 7.67 20.64 -18.61
CA ALA A 17 8.34 20.15 -19.82
C ALA A 17 8.81 21.30 -20.68
N SER A 18 9.92 21.10 -21.41
CA SER A 18 10.33 22.00 -22.48
C SER A 18 9.33 21.91 -23.63
N ASN A 19 9.01 23.05 -24.24
CA ASN A 19 8.23 23.09 -25.48
C ASN A 19 9.11 22.94 -26.74
N ASP A 20 10.41 22.73 -26.58
CA ASP A 20 11.36 22.55 -27.68
C ASP A 20 11.43 21.06 -28.05
N GLU A 21 10.85 20.71 -29.21
CA GLU A 21 10.87 19.34 -29.73
C GLU A 21 12.27 18.78 -29.97
N ASN A 22 13.27 19.65 -30.18
CA ASN A 22 14.67 19.26 -30.40
C ASN A 22 15.48 19.10 -29.11
N ASN A 23 14.93 19.56 -27.98
CA ASN A 23 15.58 19.44 -26.67
C ASN A 23 14.55 19.12 -25.57
N PRO A 24 14.08 17.87 -25.49
CA PRO A 24 13.12 17.46 -24.50
C PRO A 24 13.79 17.44 -23.12
N ALA A 25 13.86 18.57 -22.46
CA ALA A 25 14.33 18.71 -21.11
C ALA A 25 13.16 19.01 -20.18
N LEU A 26 13.16 18.38 -19.02
CA LEU A 26 12.31 18.76 -17.92
C LEU A 26 13.00 19.89 -17.15
N TRP A 27 12.31 21.01 -16.97
CA TRP A 27 12.82 22.13 -16.19
C TRP A 27 12.15 22.17 -14.84
N GLY A 28 12.94 22.33 -13.78
CA GLY A 28 12.44 22.47 -12.41
C GLY A 28 12.88 23.80 -11.80
N GLN A 29 11.93 24.50 -11.18
CA GLN A 29 12.19 25.69 -10.38
C GLN A 29 12.24 25.29 -8.92
N VAL A 30 13.36 25.53 -8.27
CA VAL A 30 13.64 25.07 -6.90
C VAL A 30 13.66 26.26 -5.94
N HIS A 31 12.93 26.15 -4.84
CA HIS A 31 12.91 27.17 -3.79
C HIS A 31 14.29 27.39 -3.18
N ASN A 32 14.75 28.64 -3.14
CA ASN A 32 16.09 29.03 -2.65
C ASN A 32 16.07 29.86 -1.35
N GLY A 33 14.91 30.05 -0.73
CA GLY A 33 14.75 30.81 0.52
C GLY A 33 14.95 32.32 0.39
N ARG A 34 15.21 32.86 -0.82
CA ARG A 34 15.48 34.27 -1.07
C ARG A 34 14.24 34.98 -1.62
N LYS A 35 14.21 36.32 -1.45
CA LYS A 35 13.21 37.15 -2.15
C LYS A 35 13.54 37.21 -3.63
N GLY A 36 12.55 36.99 -4.50
CA GLY A 36 12.72 37.02 -5.95
C GLY A 36 12.38 35.67 -6.61
N PRO A 37 12.60 35.59 -7.94
CA PRO A 37 12.32 34.34 -8.65
C PRO A 37 13.30 33.23 -8.25
N ASN A 38 12.76 32.05 -8.06
CA ASN A 38 13.55 30.85 -7.81
C ASN A 38 14.34 30.44 -9.07
N PRO A 39 15.53 29.85 -8.93
CA PRO A 39 16.33 29.39 -10.08
C PRO A 39 15.66 28.20 -10.78
N TRP A 40 15.83 28.14 -12.10
CA TRP A 40 15.44 27.02 -12.95
C TRP A 40 16.66 26.15 -13.27
N PHE A 41 16.47 24.83 -13.17
CA PHE A 41 17.47 23.84 -13.49
C PHE A 41 16.96 22.86 -14.54
N PRO A 42 17.79 22.41 -15.50
CA PRO A 42 17.43 21.34 -16.42
C PRO A 42 17.58 19.99 -15.74
N PHE A 43 16.61 19.10 -15.93
CA PHE A 43 16.60 17.74 -15.45
C PHE A 43 16.47 16.77 -16.62
N ARG A 44 16.97 15.57 -16.46
CA ARG A 44 16.79 14.50 -17.44
C ARG A 44 15.37 13.95 -17.33
N ASP A 45 14.67 13.84 -18.44
CA ASP A 45 13.30 13.30 -18.53
C ASP A 45 13.24 11.79 -18.28
N SER A 46 14.35 11.08 -18.53
CA SER A 46 14.48 9.63 -18.30
C SER A 46 14.61 9.21 -16.83
N ARG A 47 14.59 10.15 -15.89
CA ARG A 47 14.72 9.88 -14.45
C ARG A 47 13.74 10.71 -13.64
N ILE A 48 13.28 10.15 -12.51
CA ILE A 48 12.44 10.89 -11.56
C ILE A 48 13.18 12.17 -11.13
N LEU A 49 12.54 13.33 -11.33
CA LEU A 49 13.12 14.63 -11.04
C LEU A 49 13.62 14.74 -9.60
N LEU A 50 12.84 14.26 -8.63
CA LEU A 50 13.19 14.30 -7.21
C LEU A 50 14.51 13.56 -6.89
N ALA A 51 14.81 12.50 -7.61
CA ALA A 51 16.06 11.75 -7.44
C ALA A 51 17.28 12.50 -8.00
N GLN A 52 17.07 13.52 -8.84
CA GLN A 52 18.14 14.33 -9.42
C GLN A 52 18.41 15.61 -8.60
N LEU A 53 17.53 15.99 -7.68
CA LEU A 53 17.69 17.21 -6.87
C LEU A 53 19.03 17.34 -6.14
N PRO A 54 19.64 16.28 -5.56
CA PRO A 54 20.92 16.38 -4.89
C PRO A 54 22.08 16.84 -5.77
N SER A 55 21.96 16.74 -7.11
CA SER A 55 22.96 17.28 -8.06
C SER A 55 22.82 18.79 -8.32
N HIS A 56 21.70 19.40 -7.93
CA HIS A 56 21.41 20.81 -8.18
C HIS A 56 21.21 21.62 -6.89
N VAL A 57 20.88 20.95 -5.79
CA VAL A 57 20.56 21.56 -4.49
C VAL A 57 21.47 20.98 -3.41
N SER A 58 22.00 21.83 -2.55
CA SER A 58 22.81 21.42 -1.40
C SER A 58 22.18 21.91 -0.10
N ALA A 59 22.41 21.18 0.98
CA ALA A 59 22.07 21.63 2.34
C ALA A 59 23.06 22.66 2.88
N LYS A 60 24.12 22.94 2.13
CA LYS A 60 25.14 23.96 2.46
C LYS A 60 25.30 24.94 1.29
N ASP A 61 25.56 26.21 1.63
CA ASP A 61 25.87 27.22 0.64
C ASP A 61 27.32 27.07 0.06
N THR A 62 27.70 27.93 -0.86
CA THR A 62 29.03 27.94 -1.47
C THR A 62 30.17 28.20 -0.50
N GLU A 63 29.89 28.72 0.70
CA GLU A 63 30.85 28.97 1.77
C GLU A 63 30.80 27.88 2.86
N GLY A 64 30.04 26.81 2.64
CA GLY A 64 29.89 25.67 3.56
C GLY A 64 28.97 25.92 4.76
N ARG A 65 28.28 27.07 4.80
CA ARG A 65 27.31 27.41 5.84
C ARG A 65 25.97 26.67 5.55
N ASP A 66 25.21 26.49 6.61
CA ASP A 66 23.91 25.82 6.52
C ASP A 66 22.94 26.58 5.60
N ASP A 67 22.34 25.88 4.63
CA ASP A 67 21.27 26.39 3.76
C ASP A 67 19.93 25.75 4.16
N PRO A 68 19.09 26.43 4.97
CA PRO A 68 17.83 25.90 5.42
C PRO A 68 16.86 25.61 4.28
N ALA A 69 16.85 26.41 3.21
CA ALA A 69 15.97 26.21 2.07
C ALA A 69 16.36 24.97 1.25
N GLY A 70 17.65 24.85 0.95
CA GLY A 70 18.19 23.67 0.27
C GLY A 70 17.94 22.38 1.06
N ARG A 71 18.13 22.43 2.39
CA ARG A 71 17.83 21.31 3.27
C ARG A 71 16.34 20.94 3.23
N GLN A 72 15.43 21.90 3.30
CA GLN A 72 14.00 21.68 3.26
C GLN A 72 13.55 21.03 1.95
N VAL A 73 14.09 21.50 0.81
CA VAL A 73 13.82 20.91 -0.52
C VAL A 73 14.30 19.46 -0.57
N LEU A 74 15.51 19.18 -0.10
CA LEU A 74 16.07 17.83 -0.10
C LEU A 74 15.29 16.88 0.81
N LEU A 75 14.92 17.33 2.02
CA LEU A 75 14.09 16.53 2.95
C LEU A 75 12.70 16.25 2.37
N GLY A 76 12.08 17.24 1.74
CA GLY A 76 10.79 17.05 1.06
C GLY A 76 10.89 16.05 -0.09
N ALA A 77 11.94 16.14 -0.91
CA ALA A 77 12.19 15.18 -1.99
C ALA A 77 12.44 13.77 -1.46
N GLN A 78 13.25 13.64 -0.41
CA GLN A 78 13.52 12.35 0.25
C GLN A 78 12.24 11.75 0.84
N ALA A 79 11.38 12.53 1.47
CA ALA A 79 10.12 12.08 2.03
C ALA A 79 9.20 11.49 0.95
N VAL A 80 9.08 12.16 -0.20
CA VAL A 80 8.27 11.66 -1.33
C VAL A 80 8.89 10.41 -1.94
N ILE A 81 10.20 10.38 -2.16
CA ILE A 81 10.88 9.18 -2.68
C ILE A 81 10.72 8.01 -1.72
N ALA A 82 10.89 8.24 -0.42
CA ALA A 82 10.71 7.21 0.61
C ALA A 82 9.26 6.68 0.63
N ALA A 83 8.25 7.56 0.52
CA ALA A 83 6.86 7.16 0.43
C ALA A 83 6.58 6.31 -0.83
N LEU A 84 7.11 6.71 -1.99
CA LEU A 84 6.97 5.94 -3.23
C LEU A 84 7.65 4.57 -3.15
N ARG A 85 8.84 4.50 -2.56
CA ARG A 85 9.56 3.23 -2.32
C ARG A 85 8.85 2.35 -1.30
N GLY A 86 8.22 2.95 -0.30
CA GLY A 86 7.42 2.25 0.70
C GLY A 86 6.10 1.71 0.17
N THR A 87 5.76 1.93 -1.10
CA THR A 87 4.54 1.40 -1.71
C THR A 87 4.75 -0.06 -2.13
N PHE A 88 4.01 -0.95 -1.50
CA PHE A 88 4.01 -2.38 -1.78
C PHE A 88 2.67 -2.80 -2.38
N HIS A 89 2.66 -3.06 -3.68
CA HIS A 89 1.51 -3.61 -4.39
C HIS A 89 1.53 -5.13 -4.26
N LEU A 90 0.57 -5.67 -3.55
CA LEU A 90 0.44 -7.11 -3.31
C LEU A 90 -0.65 -7.68 -4.25
N ASP A 91 -0.25 -8.56 -5.13
CA ASP A 91 -1.12 -9.35 -6.01
C ASP A 91 -0.76 -10.84 -5.90
N PRO A 92 -1.30 -11.54 -4.89
CA PRO A 92 -0.96 -12.92 -4.62
C PRO A 92 -1.36 -13.84 -5.77
N VAL A 93 -0.41 -14.64 -6.26
CA VAL A 93 -0.60 -15.60 -7.35
C VAL A 93 -0.46 -17.02 -6.81
N PRO A 94 -1.55 -17.71 -6.42
CA PRO A 94 -1.51 -18.97 -5.68
C PRO A 94 -0.68 -20.07 -6.32
N HIS A 95 -0.70 -20.21 -7.65
CA HIS A 95 0.06 -21.26 -8.32
C HIS A 95 1.59 -21.09 -8.15
N LEU A 96 2.10 -19.87 -7.96
CA LEU A 96 3.51 -19.61 -7.69
C LEU A 96 3.93 -19.96 -6.25
N MET A 97 2.97 -20.00 -5.32
CA MET A 97 3.23 -20.24 -3.90
C MET A 97 3.35 -21.73 -3.54
N ARG A 98 3.07 -22.63 -4.50
CA ARG A 98 2.95 -24.08 -4.28
C ARG A 98 4.27 -24.84 -4.31
N SER A 99 5.38 -24.17 -4.65
CA SER A 99 6.69 -24.78 -4.87
C SER A 99 7.63 -24.58 -3.67
N TYR A 100 8.68 -25.38 -3.63
CA TYR A 100 9.82 -25.10 -2.77
C TYR A 100 10.52 -23.82 -3.17
N VAL A 101 10.94 -23.03 -2.21
CA VAL A 101 11.66 -21.76 -2.41
C VAL A 101 12.88 -21.70 -1.48
N PRO A 102 13.95 -20.99 -1.86
CA PRO A 102 15.13 -20.87 -1.01
C PRO A 102 14.77 -20.23 0.34
N ALA A 103 15.19 -20.87 1.45
CA ALA A 103 14.91 -20.37 2.80
C ALA A 103 15.48 -18.96 3.07
N ARG A 104 16.47 -18.52 2.29
CA ARG A 104 17.05 -17.17 2.36
C ARG A 104 16.22 -16.06 1.73
N ASP A 105 15.18 -16.39 0.96
CA ASP A 105 14.31 -15.44 0.26
C ASP A 105 13.21 -14.92 1.19
N VAL A 106 13.57 -14.08 2.14
CA VAL A 106 12.80 -13.83 3.36
C VAL A 106 11.77 -12.71 3.26
N GLY A 107 12.01 -11.66 2.46
CA GLY A 107 11.07 -10.57 2.26
C GLY A 107 9.92 -11.01 1.36
N LEU A 108 8.66 -10.88 1.83
CA LEU A 108 7.50 -11.28 1.02
C LEU A 108 7.48 -10.51 -0.29
N ARG A 109 7.45 -11.22 -1.41
CA ARG A 109 7.37 -10.65 -2.75
C ARG A 109 5.93 -10.33 -3.15
N ARG A 110 5.77 -9.49 -4.15
CA ARG A 110 4.45 -8.97 -4.59
C ARG A 110 3.48 -10.05 -5.01
N THR A 111 3.95 -11.13 -5.64
CA THR A 111 3.13 -12.27 -6.06
C THR A 111 2.99 -13.34 -4.99
N GLY A 112 3.68 -13.19 -3.85
CA GLY A 112 3.69 -14.16 -2.76
C GLY A 112 4.45 -15.45 -3.09
N GLU A 113 5.20 -15.55 -4.21
CA GLU A 113 5.86 -16.78 -4.64
C GLU A 113 6.82 -17.35 -3.58
N ASN A 114 7.35 -16.51 -2.69
CA ASN A 114 8.23 -16.90 -1.59
C ASN A 114 7.53 -16.99 -0.22
N LEU A 115 6.20 -17.13 -0.21
CA LEU A 115 5.39 -17.20 1.01
C LEU A 115 5.95 -18.20 2.04
N SER A 116 6.38 -19.37 1.59
CA SER A 116 6.95 -20.41 2.46
C SER A 116 8.17 -19.94 3.24
N ALA A 117 9.07 -19.22 2.59
CA ALA A 117 10.28 -18.66 3.24
C ALA A 117 9.91 -17.51 4.19
N SER A 118 8.96 -16.64 3.77
CA SER A 118 8.48 -15.55 4.62
C SER A 118 7.83 -16.07 5.91
N ILE A 119 7.03 -17.13 5.83
CA ILE A 119 6.43 -17.79 7.01
C ILE A 119 7.50 -18.44 7.88
N SER A 120 8.51 -19.09 7.28
CA SER A 120 9.63 -19.68 8.05
C SER A 120 10.34 -18.63 8.90
N VAL A 121 10.67 -17.49 8.29
CA VAL A 121 11.32 -16.39 9.01
C VAL A 121 10.43 -15.76 10.07
N LEU A 122 9.13 -15.64 9.78
CA LEU A 122 8.15 -15.16 10.77
C LEU A 122 8.12 -16.07 12.00
N ALA A 123 8.15 -17.39 11.79
CA ALA A 123 8.18 -18.38 12.87
C ALA A 123 9.46 -18.27 13.73
N ASP A 124 10.61 -18.06 13.08
CA ASP A 124 11.90 -18.01 13.75
C ASP A 124 12.15 -16.69 14.50
N ARG A 125 11.76 -15.56 13.89
CA ARG A 125 12.15 -14.23 14.38
C ARG A 125 11.04 -13.50 15.11
N GLU A 126 9.77 -13.78 14.82
CA GLU A 126 8.62 -13.07 15.36
C GLU A 126 7.52 -14.04 15.86
N PRO A 127 7.80 -14.84 16.90
CA PRO A 127 6.91 -15.92 17.33
C PRO A 127 5.51 -15.45 17.74
N ASN A 128 5.34 -14.21 18.18
CA ASN A 128 4.04 -13.65 18.50
C ASN A 128 3.20 -13.41 17.24
N LYS A 129 3.80 -12.87 16.17
CA LYS A 129 3.11 -12.66 14.87
C LYS A 129 2.81 -14.03 14.22
N PHE A 130 3.73 -14.98 14.33
CA PHE A 130 3.51 -16.35 13.85
C PHE A 130 2.35 -17.04 14.60
N ARG A 131 2.26 -16.87 15.92
CA ARG A 131 1.11 -17.35 16.69
C ARG A 131 -0.19 -16.72 16.21
N ARG A 132 -0.20 -15.41 15.99
CA ARG A 132 -1.37 -14.70 15.43
C ARG A 132 -1.76 -15.24 14.06
N LEU A 133 -0.80 -15.51 13.18
CA LEU A 133 -1.04 -16.13 11.88
C LEU A 133 -1.70 -17.50 12.02
N ASN A 134 -1.23 -18.34 12.93
CA ASN A 134 -1.82 -19.66 13.22
C ASN A 134 -3.27 -19.54 13.73
N GLU A 135 -3.56 -18.57 14.60
CA GLU A 135 -4.93 -18.32 15.10
C GLU A 135 -5.85 -17.93 13.94
N LEU A 136 -5.38 -17.04 13.05
CA LEU A 136 -6.15 -16.62 11.87
C LEU A 136 -6.47 -17.79 10.95
N VAL A 137 -5.49 -18.66 10.68
CA VAL A 137 -5.69 -19.84 9.83
C VAL A 137 -6.73 -20.79 10.44
N ARG A 138 -6.65 -21.06 11.74
CA ARG A 138 -7.62 -21.91 12.44
C ARG A 138 -9.06 -21.37 12.36
N LEU A 139 -9.22 -20.06 12.25
CA LEU A 139 -10.55 -19.43 12.14
C LEU A 139 -11.14 -19.49 10.74
N VAL A 140 -10.32 -19.69 9.70
CA VAL A 140 -10.76 -19.61 8.30
C VAL A 140 -10.65 -20.94 7.55
N ALA A 141 -9.91 -21.89 8.08
CA ALA A 141 -9.80 -23.22 7.49
C ALA A 141 -11.12 -23.99 7.67
N ASP A 142 -11.52 -24.73 6.63
CA ASP A 142 -12.72 -25.56 6.64
C ASP A 142 -12.55 -26.88 7.42
N HIS A 143 -11.33 -27.14 7.87
CA HIS A 143 -10.94 -28.36 8.61
C HIS A 143 -10.02 -27.99 9.79
N PRO A 144 -9.88 -28.89 10.79
CA PRO A 144 -9.06 -28.62 11.95
C PRO A 144 -7.60 -28.45 11.61
N VAL A 145 -7.05 -27.23 11.77
CA VAL A 145 -5.63 -26.92 11.61
C VAL A 145 -4.97 -26.83 12.97
N ARG A 146 -3.90 -27.59 13.16
CA ARG A 146 -3.07 -27.54 14.37
C ARG A 146 -2.08 -26.39 14.30
N SER A 147 -1.28 -26.32 13.24
CA SER A 147 -0.29 -25.27 13.06
C SER A 147 0.20 -25.18 11.61
N LEU A 148 0.73 -24.02 11.26
CA LEU A 148 1.58 -23.86 10.09
C LEU A 148 2.99 -24.37 10.43
N ALA A 149 3.68 -24.93 9.45
CA ALA A 149 5.09 -25.32 9.53
C ALA A 149 5.72 -25.24 8.13
N VAL A 150 6.99 -25.55 8.03
CA VAL A 150 7.68 -25.66 6.74
C VAL A 150 8.40 -26.99 6.62
N ALA A 151 8.26 -27.65 5.48
CA ALA A 151 9.08 -28.77 5.09
C ALA A 151 10.39 -28.23 4.48
N GLN A 152 11.53 -28.79 4.86
CA GLN A 152 12.84 -28.40 4.35
C GLN A 152 13.41 -29.50 3.47
N SER A 153 13.91 -29.10 2.28
CA SER A 153 14.65 -29.99 1.39
C SER A 153 16.13 -30.10 1.78
N ASN A 154 16.81 -31.10 1.23
CA ASN A 154 18.28 -31.26 1.40
C ASN A 154 19.08 -30.07 0.83
N LEU A 155 18.49 -29.27 -0.07
CA LEU A 155 19.09 -28.08 -0.66
C LEU A 155 18.80 -26.79 0.10
N ARG A 156 18.18 -26.91 1.30
CA ARG A 156 17.73 -25.81 2.15
C ARG A 156 16.61 -24.96 1.51
N ASP A 157 15.84 -25.54 0.60
CA ASP A 157 14.59 -24.95 0.17
C ASP A 157 13.49 -25.32 1.15
N VAL A 158 12.49 -24.44 1.27
CA VAL A 158 11.35 -24.60 2.18
C VAL A 158 10.05 -24.58 1.42
N MET A 159 9.09 -25.39 1.87
CA MET A 159 7.71 -25.38 1.39
C MET A 159 6.76 -25.34 2.58
N LEU A 160 5.78 -24.47 2.54
CA LEU A 160 4.74 -24.41 3.55
C LEU A 160 3.98 -25.73 3.63
N ILE A 161 3.74 -26.16 4.86
CA ILE A 161 2.86 -27.28 5.21
C ILE A 161 1.88 -26.84 6.29
N ILE A 162 0.69 -27.42 6.28
CA ILE A 162 -0.30 -27.31 7.36
C ILE A 162 -0.30 -28.64 8.10
N GLN A 163 -0.12 -28.59 9.40
CA GLN A 163 -0.30 -29.76 10.27
C GLN A 163 -1.78 -29.86 10.64
N GLU A 164 -2.38 -30.97 10.29
CA GLU A 164 -3.77 -31.33 10.58
C GLU A 164 -3.77 -32.46 11.61
N GLY A 165 -4.84 -32.59 12.37
CA GLY A 165 -4.94 -33.71 13.32
C GLY A 165 -3.88 -33.75 14.43
N ASN A 166 -3.68 -34.94 15.02
CA ASN A 166 -2.77 -35.18 16.16
C ASN A 166 -1.49 -35.94 15.79
N ALA A 167 -1.45 -36.57 14.61
CA ALA A 167 -0.27 -37.30 14.16
C ALA A 167 0.71 -36.35 13.44
N PRO A 168 2.04 -36.52 13.61
CA PRO A 168 3.06 -35.67 12.97
C PRO A 168 3.10 -35.78 11.45
N ASP A 169 2.58 -36.85 10.89
CA ASP A 169 2.51 -37.18 9.47
C ASP A 169 1.21 -36.71 8.78
N GLU A 170 0.24 -36.23 9.56
CA GLU A 170 -0.98 -35.62 9.03
C GLU A 170 -0.67 -34.18 8.58
N VAL A 171 -0.03 -34.05 7.42
CA VAL A 171 0.38 -32.75 6.87
C VAL A 171 -0.13 -32.54 5.45
N THR A 172 -0.62 -31.34 5.17
CA THR A 172 -1.05 -30.92 3.84
C THR A 172 -0.04 -29.90 3.30
N PRO A 173 0.69 -30.23 2.22
CA PRO A 173 1.68 -29.33 1.64
C PRO A 173 1.02 -28.19 0.85
N ALA A 174 1.73 -27.06 0.67
CA ALA A 174 1.23 -25.88 -0.06
C ALA A 174 0.64 -26.19 -1.43
N ARG A 175 1.15 -27.23 -2.12
CA ARG A 175 0.66 -27.65 -3.44
C ARG A 175 -0.77 -28.18 -3.43
N GLU A 176 -1.28 -28.62 -2.28
CA GLU A 176 -2.61 -29.18 -2.07
C GLU A 176 -3.58 -28.19 -1.41
N LEU A 177 -3.08 -27.05 -0.92
CA LEU A 177 -3.91 -26.04 -0.32
C LEU A 177 -4.80 -25.34 -1.36
N SER A 178 -5.96 -24.87 -0.94
CA SER A 178 -6.84 -24.07 -1.81
C SER A 178 -6.19 -22.73 -2.18
N ASP A 179 -6.55 -22.21 -3.37
CA ASP A 179 -6.08 -20.89 -3.82
C ASP A 179 -6.48 -19.78 -2.84
N GLY A 180 -7.70 -19.85 -2.30
CA GLY A 180 -8.20 -18.89 -1.32
C GLY A 180 -7.36 -18.89 -0.03
N LEU A 181 -6.97 -20.07 0.48
CA LEU A 181 -6.16 -20.15 1.68
C LEU A 181 -4.74 -19.63 1.46
N LEU A 182 -4.12 -19.94 0.31
CA LEU A 182 -2.81 -19.40 -0.05
C LEU A 182 -2.84 -17.87 -0.18
N ARG A 183 -3.87 -17.34 -0.83
CA ARG A 183 -4.07 -15.89 -0.98
C ARG A 183 -4.32 -15.22 0.38
N PHE A 184 -5.16 -15.82 1.22
CA PHE A 184 -5.37 -15.36 2.60
C PHE A 184 -4.06 -15.29 3.38
N LEU A 185 -3.25 -16.35 3.33
CA LEU A 185 -1.95 -16.41 4.01
C LEU A 185 -0.99 -15.33 3.54
N ALA A 186 -0.89 -15.10 2.21
CA ALA A 186 -0.02 -14.08 1.65
C ALA A 186 -0.42 -12.68 2.14
N ILE A 187 -1.72 -12.37 2.12
CA ILE A 187 -2.23 -11.07 2.61
C ILE A 187 -2.02 -10.94 4.12
N ALA A 188 -2.31 -11.99 4.90
CA ALA A 188 -2.11 -11.97 6.35
C ALA A 188 -0.63 -11.79 6.72
N VAL A 189 0.30 -12.48 6.03
CA VAL A 189 1.73 -12.30 6.21
C VAL A 189 2.17 -10.88 5.85
N ALA A 190 1.70 -10.33 4.71
CA ALA A 190 2.01 -8.96 4.32
C ALA A 190 1.60 -7.94 5.39
N LEU A 191 0.38 -8.09 5.93
CA LEU A 191 -0.13 -7.23 7.01
C LEU A 191 0.70 -7.37 8.28
N LEU A 192 0.96 -8.60 8.75
CA LEU A 192 1.72 -8.85 9.97
C LEU A 192 3.19 -8.42 9.88
N THR A 193 3.75 -8.33 8.67
CA THR A 193 5.15 -7.97 8.43
C THR A 193 5.33 -6.59 7.78
N ALA A 194 4.26 -5.79 7.68
CA ALA A 194 4.27 -4.47 7.03
C ALA A 194 5.33 -3.51 7.59
N ASP A 195 5.79 -3.73 8.81
CA ASP A 195 6.83 -2.92 9.45
C ASP A 195 8.25 -3.26 9.00
N ARG A 196 8.54 -4.48 8.48
CA ARG A 196 9.91 -4.95 8.21
C ARG A 196 10.06 -6.09 7.21
N GLY A 197 9.00 -6.79 6.87
CA GLY A 197 9.07 -8.09 6.21
C GLY A 197 8.70 -8.11 4.73
N LEU A 198 8.44 -6.95 4.13
CA LEU A 198 8.10 -6.84 2.72
C LEU A 198 9.35 -6.60 1.88
N ASP A 199 9.37 -7.12 0.64
CA ASP A 199 10.42 -6.83 -0.34
C ASP A 199 10.19 -5.44 -0.95
N VAL A 200 10.42 -4.41 -0.12
CA VAL A 200 10.47 -3.00 -0.54
C VAL A 200 11.93 -2.58 -0.67
N ASP A 201 12.20 -1.71 -1.64
CA ASP A 201 13.54 -1.18 -1.82
C ASP A 201 13.97 -0.39 -0.58
N ALA A 202 14.90 -0.95 0.17
CA ALA A 202 15.36 -0.42 1.46
C ALA A 202 16.01 0.97 1.39
N GLY A 203 16.17 1.53 0.19
CA GLY A 203 16.70 2.87 -0.02
C GLY A 203 18.18 3.05 0.34
N SER A 204 18.66 4.27 0.21
CA SER A 204 20.03 4.68 0.57
C SER A 204 20.13 4.98 2.07
N PRO A 205 21.33 4.88 2.70
CA PRO A 205 21.56 5.33 4.08
C PRO A 205 21.13 6.78 4.37
N LEU A 206 21.02 7.63 3.34
CA LEU A 206 20.47 8.99 3.43
C LEU A 206 18.97 8.99 3.78
N ASP A 207 18.26 7.90 3.53
CA ASP A 207 16.82 7.76 3.82
C ASP A 207 16.55 7.43 5.30
N ALA A 208 17.58 7.16 6.09
CA ALA A 208 17.46 6.79 7.51
C ALA A 208 16.81 7.87 8.41
N GLN A 209 16.75 9.11 7.93
CA GLN A 209 16.11 10.23 8.66
C GLN A 209 14.60 10.32 8.41
N VAL A 210 14.10 9.68 7.35
CA VAL A 210 12.67 9.66 7.00
C VAL A 210 12.17 8.23 7.15
N LYS A 211 11.47 7.95 8.26
CA LYS A 211 10.74 6.67 8.40
C LYS A 211 9.58 6.69 7.42
N ALA A 212 9.77 6.09 6.25
CA ALA A 212 8.67 5.82 5.34
C ALA A 212 7.70 4.83 6.00
N ARG A 213 6.43 5.19 6.08
CA ARG A 213 5.38 4.23 6.41
C ARG A 213 5.12 3.39 5.17
N VAL A 214 4.92 2.10 5.37
CA VAL A 214 4.56 1.22 4.26
C VAL A 214 3.13 1.55 3.83
N LEU A 215 2.94 1.73 2.52
CA LEU A 215 1.64 1.76 1.86
C LEU A 215 1.42 0.40 1.20
N LEU A 216 0.57 -0.42 1.79
CA LEU A 216 0.17 -1.69 1.21
C LEU A 216 -1.04 -1.48 0.29
N VAL A 217 -0.90 -1.83 -0.98
CA VAL A 217 -1.98 -1.79 -1.97
C VAL A 217 -2.41 -3.21 -2.29
N ILE A 218 -3.70 -3.52 -2.13
CA ILE A 218 -4.28 -4.83 -2.39
C ILE A 218 -5.45 -4.66 -3.36
N GLU A 219 -5.36 -5.25 -4.53
CA GLU A 219 -6.45 -5.23 -5.50
C GLU A 219 -7.40 -6.41 -5.28
N GLU A 220 -8.71 -6.12 -5.41
CA GLU A 220 -9.78 -7.11 -5.33
C GLU A 220 -9.60 -8.06 -4.13
N LEU A 221 -9.63 -7.50 -2.91
CA LEU A 221 -9.35 -8.23 -1.67
C LEU A 221 -10.12 -9.55 -1.58
N GLU A 222 -11.35 -9.58 -2.07
CA GLU A 222 -12.25 -10.74 -2.05
C GLU A 222 -11.94 -11.81 -3.11
N ASN A 223 -11.12 -11.49 -4.10
CA ASN A 223 -10.89 -12.39 -5.23
C ASN A 223 -10.34 -13.76 -4.75
N GLY A 224 -11.08 -14.84 -5.07
CA GLY A 224 -10.72 -16.19 -4.64
C GLY A 224 -10.87 -16.49 -3.14
N LEU A 225 -11.35 -15.53 -2.32
CA LEU A 225 -11.56 -15.74 -0.90
C LEU A 225 -13.02 -16.10 -0.57
N HIS A 226 -13.19 -17.00 0.38
CA HIS A 226 -14.50 -17.16 1.01
C HIS A 226 -14.89 -15.88 1.79
N PRO A 227 -16.17 -15.47 1.84
CA PRO A 227 -16.57 -14.23 2.54
C PRO A 227 -16.10 -14.14 4.00
N SER A 228 -16.04 -15.26 4.72
CA SER A 228 -15.52 -15.30 6.09
C SER A 228 -14.02 -14.95 6.17
N MET A 229 -13.21 -15.37 5.19
CA MET A 229 -11.79 -15.04 5.10
C MET A 229 -11.60 -13.54 4.85
N ALA A 230 -12.36 -12.98 3.92
CA ALA A 230 -12.31 -11.55 3.60
C ALA A 230 -12.70 -10.68 4.81
N ALA A 231 -13.74 -11.05 5.56
CA ALA A 231 -14.12 -10.36 6.80
C ALA A 231 -13.01 -10.41 7.87
N ARG A 232 -12.30 -11.54 8.00
CA ARG A 232 -11.16 -11.66 8.93
C ARG A 232 -9.98 -10.81 8.51
N LEU A 233 -9.68 -10.72 7.21
CA LEU A 233 -8.63 -9.82 6.70
C LEU A 233 -8.97 -8.35 6.98
N LEU A 234 -10.23 -7.92 6.84
CA LEU A 234 -10.63 -6.56 7.22
C LEU A 234 -10.37 -6.26 8.70
N SER A 235 -10.66 -7.22 9.60
CA SER A 235 -10.35 -7.07 11.02
C SER A 235 -8.84 -6.94 11.24
N LEU A 236 -8.04 -7.81 10.59
CA LEU A 236 -6.58 -7.77 10.67
C LEU A 236 -6.02 -6.45 10.12
N ILE A 237 -6.56 -5.91 9.02
CA ILE A 237 -6.17 -4.61 8.47
C ILE A 237 -6.35 -3.51 9.52
N ARG A 238 -7.51 -3.46 10.18
CA ARG A 238 -7.79 -2.46 11.23
C ARG A 238 -6.82 -2.58 12.40
N GLU A 239 -6.55 -3.80 12.88
CA GLU A 239 -5.60 -4.06 13.95
C GLU A 239 -4.19 -3.60 13.54
N THR A 240 -3.70 -4.06 12.38
CA THR A 240 -2.34 -3.78 11.91
C THR A 240 -2.11 -2.29 11.66
N THR A 241 -3.06 -1.59 11.03
CA THR A 241 -2.92 -0.16 10.75
C THR A 241 -2.87 0.67 12.02
N SER A 242 -3.61 0.27 13.07
CA SER A 242 -3.57 0.96 14.38
C SER A 242 -2.25 0.72 15.12
N GLU A 243 -1.67 -0.47 15.03
CA GLU A 243 -0.45 -0.85 15.76
C GLU A 243 0.83 -0.35 15.07
N THR A 244 0.92 -0.48 13.75
CA THR A 244 2.15 -0.21 12.99
C THR A 244 2.17 1.17 12.36
N GLY A 245 1.00 1.80 12.20
CA GLY A 245 0.83 3.01 11.42
C GLY A 245 1.04 2.80 9.90
N ALA A 246 1.04 1.55 9.44
CA ALA A 246 1.01 1.23 8.02
C ALA A 246 -0.29 1.74 7.40
N GLN A 247 -0.22 2.16 6.15
CA GLN A 247 -1.39 2.55 5.37
C GLN A 247 -1.79 1.39 4.47
N VAL A 248 -3.09 1.15 4.33
CA VAL A 248 -3.61 0.11 3.44
C VAL A 248 -4.62 0.75 2.49
N VAL A 249 -4.41 0.58 1.21
CA VAL A 249 -5.37 0.88 0.14
C VAL A 249 -5.82 -0.44 -0.45
N LEU A 250 -7.11 -0.68 -0.47
CA LEU A 250 -7.65 -1.88 -1.10
C LEU A 250 -8.77 -1.51 -2.07
N THR A 251 -8.91 -2.30 -3.11
CA THR A 251 -10.07 -2.24 -4.00
C THR A 251 -10.98 -3.44 -3.75
N THR A 252 -12.28 -3.26 -3.95
CA THR A 252 -13.27 -4.33 -3.80
C THR A 252 -14.50 -4.05 -4.65
N HIS A 253 -15.08 -5.12 -5.19
CA HIS A 253 -16.42 -5.14 -5.78
C HIS A 253 -17.40 -5.93 -4.91
N SER A 254 -16.99 -6.38 -3.72
CA SER A 254 -17.80 -7.22 -2.85
C SER A 254 -18.78 -6.40 -2.01
N HIS A 255 -20.06 -6.63 -2.24
CA HIS A 255 -21.15 -6.06 -1.42
C HIS A 255 -21.01 -6.48 0.06
N ALA A 256 -20.59 -7.70 0.30
CA ALA A 256 -20.40 -8.22 1.66
C ALA A 256 -19.31 -7.46 2.40
N LEU A 257 -18.19 -7.13 1.72
CA LEU A 257 -17.11 -6.32 2.31
C LEU A 257 -17.55 -4.87 2.54
N LEU A 258 -18.26 -4.26 1.59
CA LEU A 258 -18.81 -2.91 1.76
C LEU A 258 -19.78 -2.84 2.94
N ASN A 259 -20.63 -3.85 3.09
CA ASN A 259 -21.54 -3.94 4.24
C ASN A 259 -20.78 -4.15 5.56
N ALA A 260 -19.67 -4.90 5.57
CA ALA A 260 -18.83 -5.09 6.75
C ALA A 260 -18.03 -3.83 7.13
N LEU A 261 -17.79 -2.93 6.17
CA LEU A 261 -17.16 -1.63 6.38
C LEU A 261 -18.14 -0.52 6.77
N SER A 262 -19.46 -0.79 6.75
CA SER A 262 -20.50 0.17 7.17
C SER A 262 -20.29 0.63 8.62
N GLY A 263 -20.81 1.78 8.97
CA GLY A 263 -20.60 2.40 10.27
C GLY A 263 -19.27 3.17 10.31
N ASP A 264 -18.41 2.91 11.29
CA ASP A 264 -17.17 3.66 11.51
C ASP A 264 -16.18 3.59 10.32
N GLY A 265 -16.28 2.53 9.49
CA GLY A 265 -15.45 2.37 8.29
C GLY A 265 -15.91 3.17 7.07
N ALA A 266 -17.12 3.72 7.07
CA ALA A 266 -17.69 4.41 5.90
C ALA A 266 -16.90 5.64 5.46
N HIS A 267 -16.25 6.32 6.39
CA HIS A 267 -15.37 7.47 6.11
C HIS A 267 -14.15 7.12 5.26
N SER A 268 -13.73 5.86 5.29
CA SER A 268 -12.57 5.37 4.54
C SER A 268 -12.93 4.83 3.15
N ILE A 269 -14.21 4.80 2.80
CA ILE A 269 -14.67 4.27 1.51
C ILE A 269 -14.69 5.39 0.48
N VAL A 270 -13.98 5.16 -0.63
CA VAL A 270 -14.00 6.00 -1.83
C VAL A 270 -14.67 5.22 -2.95
N VAL A 271 -15.71 5.79 -3.54
CA VAL A 271 -16.44 5.20 -4.65
C VAL A 271 -15.89 5.75 -5.96
N CYS A 272 -15.48 4.85 -6.87
CA CYS A 272 -15.13 5.16 -8.22
C CYS A 272 -16.36 4.96 -9.10
N TYR A 273 -16.75 5.99 -9.87
CA TYR A 273 -17.88 5.93 -10.77
C TYR A 273 -17.60 6.68 -12.07
N ARG A 274 -18.35 6.34 -13.11
CA ARG A 274 -18.31 7.03 -14.38
C ARG A 274 -19.47 8.02 -14.46
N ASP A 275 -19.16 9.27 -14.73
CA ASP A 275 -20.17 10.31 -14.99
C ASP A 275 -20.77 10.09 -16.38
N GLU A 276 -22.11 10.04 -16.45
CA GLU A 276 -22.82 9.75 -17.69
C GLU A 276 -22.78 10.92 -18.69
N ALA A 277 -22.75 12.15 -18.22
CA ALA A 277 -22.73 13.32 -19.06
C ALA A 277 -21.36 13.60 -19.67
N THR A 278 -20.31 13.50 -18.84
CA THR A 278 -18.92 13.78 -19.25
C THR A 278 -18.16 12.56 -19.73
N GLN A 279 -18.67 11.35 -19.46
CA GLN A 279 -18.01 10.07 -19.73
C GLN A 279 -16.65 9.92 -19.04
N ARG A 280 -16.40 10.69 -17.98
CA ARG A 280 -15.16 10.64 -17.20
C ARG A 280 -15.36 9.85 -15.92
N SER A 281 -14.27 9.24 -15.44
CA SER A 281 -14.25 8.58 -14.12
C SER A 281 -14.04 9.63 -13.04
N HIS A 282 -14.77 9.46 -11.95
CA HIS A 282 -14.70 10.31 -10.77
C HIS A 282 -14.50 9.46 -9.51
N LEU A 283 -13.90 10.06 -8.50
CA LEU A 283 -13.75 9.50 -7.15
C LEU A 283 -14.49 10.42 -6.18
N ALA A 284 -15.30 9.84 -5.30
CA ALA A 284 -15.95 10.56 -4.23
C ALA A 284 -15.98 9.72 -2.95
N ARG A 285 -15.87 10.35 -1.78
CA ARG A 285 -16.10 9.65 -0.52
C ARG A 285 -17.55 9.19 -0.45
N LEU A 286 -17.75 7.96 0.02
CA LEU A 286 -19.09 7.38 0.15
C LEU A 286 -20.03 8.31 0.96
N ILE A 287 -19.51 8.88 2.05
CA ILE A 287 -20.29 9.77 2.95
C ILE A 287 -20.70 11.10 2.29
N GLU A 288 -20.05 11.52 1.20
CA GLU A 288 -20.31 12.76 0.47
C GLU A 288 -21.36 12.57 -0.65
N LEU A 289 -21.71 11.33 -0.96
CA LEU A 289 -22.70 11.01 -1.98
C LEU A 289 -24.11 11.35 -1.49
N ALA A 290 -24.90 12.00 -2.34
CA ALA A 290 -26.23 12.53 -1.98
C ALA A 290 -27.20 11.46 -1.42
N GLY A 291 -27.10 10.21 -1.86
CA GLY A 291 -27.92 9.09 -1.40
C GLY A 291 -27.42 8.42 -0.11
N TYR A 292 -26.26 8.84 0.45
CA TYR A 292 -25.62 8.13 1.56
C TYR A 292 -26.50 8.00 2.81
N ALA A 293 -27.11 9.09 3.27
CA ALA A 293 -27.96 9.08 4.46
C ALA A 293 -29.16 8.15 4.31
N GLN A 294 -29.77 8.14 3.11
CA GLN A 294 -30.90 7.25 2.80
C GLN A 294 -30.43 5.78 2.72
N ALA A 295 -29.26 5.55 2.14
CA ALA A 295 -28.62 4.25 2.08
C ALA A 295 -28.37 3.66 3.48
N MET A 296 -27.82 4.50 4.36
CA MET A 296 -27.59 4.11 5.78
C MET A 296 -28.88 3.76 6.50
N ALA A 297 -29.96 4.49 6.25
CA ALA A 297 -31.27 4.20 6.82
C ALA A 297 -31.84 2.87 6.36
N GLN A 298 -31.49 2.40 5.16
CA GLN A 298 -31.89 1.11 4.58
C GLN A 298 -30.93 -0.03 4.96
N GLY A 299 -29.76 0.26 5.55
CA GLY A 299 -28.83 -0.71 6.13
C GLY A 299 -28.02 -1.55 5.14
N ARG A 300 -28.03 -1.22 3.84
CA ARG A 300 -27.40 -2.04 2.78
C ARG A 300 -26.59 -1.22 1.80
N ILE A 301 -25.46 -0.66 2.27
CA ILE A 301 -24.59 0.21 1.43
C ILE A 301 -24.06 -0.55 0.21
N GLY A 302 -23.65 -1.80 0.38
CA GLY A 302 -23.12 -2.61 -0.71
C GLY A 302 -24.12 -2.78 -1.86
N ASP A 303 -25.39 -3.03 -1.56
CA ASP A 303 -26.43 -3.17 -2.56
C ASP A 303 -26.67 -1.85 -3.33
N LEU A 304 -26.66 -0.73 -2.61
CA LEU A 304 -26.91 0.60 -3.18
C LEU A 304 -25.75 1.12 -4.05
N VAL A 305 -24.52 0.80 -3.67
CA VAL A 305 -23.34 1.11 -4.50
C VAL A 305 -23.40 0.32 -5.81
N SER A 306 -23.72 -0.96 -5.74
CA SER A 306 -23.76 -1.82 -6.93
C SER A 306 -24.93 -1.52 -7.88
N GLU A 307 -26.06 -1.09 -7.34
CA GLU A 307 -27.22 -0.70 -8.13
C GLU A 307 -27.11 0.71 -8.75
N GLY A 308 -25.99 1.43 -8.48
CA GLY A 308 -25.77 2.79 -8.93
C GLY A 308 -26.77 3.81 -8.36
N ARG A 309 -27.47 3.45 -7.28
CA ARG A 309 -28.57 4.24 -6.68
C ARG A 309 -28.09 5.40 -5.81
N LEU A 310 -26.79 5.50 -5.56
CA LEU A 310 -26.22 6.65 -4.90
C LEU A 310 -26.15 7.81 -5.89
N VAL A 311 -27.13 8.72 -5.79
CA VAL A 311 -27.23 9.90 -6.62
C VAL A 311 -26.02 10.82 -6.37
N ARG A 312 -25.35 11.21 -7.42
CA ARG A 312 -24.13 12.02 -7.44
C ARG A 312 -24.48 13.49 -7.17
N HIS A 313 -23.67 14.16 -6.36
CA HIS A 313 -23.64 15.61 -6.38
C HIS A 313 -22.87 16.06 -7.63
N GLU A 314 -23.49 16.84 -8.46
CA GLU A 314 -22.80 17.70 -9.45
C GLU A 314 -22.00 18.74 -8.64
N GLU A 315 -20.75 18.93 -9.06
CA GLU A 315 -19.76 19.88 -8.55
C GLU A 315 -18.76 19.36 -7.50
N SER A 316 -17.70 18.78 -8.04
CA SER A 316 -16.34 19.08 -7.56
C SER A 316 -15.37 18.97 -8.72
N SER A 317 -14.85 20.12 -9.16
CA SER A 317 -13.71 20.21 -10.04
C SER A 317 -12.60 19.32 -9.44
N ALA A 318 -12.01 18.45 -10.27
CA ALA A 318 -10.91 17.59 -9.87
C ALA A 318 -9.69 18.45 -9.45
N ASP A 319 -9.67 18.86 -8.19
CA ASP A 319 -8.51 19.46 -7.56
C ASP A 319 -7.58 18.30 -7.16
N PRO A 320 -6.34 18.25 -7.67
CA PRO A 320 -5.33 17.28 -7.21
C PRO A 320 -5.15 17.27 -5.69
N GLY A 321 -5.36 18.40 -5.02
CA GLY A 321 -5.37 18.51 -3.57
C GLY A 321 -6.51 17.72 -2.92
N ALA A 322 -7.69 17.64 -3.56
CA ALA A 322 -8.82 16.86 -3.06
C ALA A 322 -8.53 15.35 -3.09
N VAL A 323 -7.78 14.86 -4.09
CA VAL A 323 -7.37 13.44 -4.15
C VAL A 323 -6.39 13.11 -3.02
N LEU A 324 -5.41 13.97 -2.75
CA LEU A 324 -4.46 13.80 -1.64
C LEU A 324 -5.18 13.82 -0.28
N HIS A 325 -6.12 14.74 -0.09
CA HIS A 325 -6.98 14.81 1.09
C HIS A 325 -7.87 13.57 1.25
N LEU A 326 -8.41 13.04 0.15
CA LEU A 326 -9.18 11.79 0.13
C LEU A 326 -8.36 10.58 0.56
N LEU A 327 -7.07 10.56 0.25
CA LEU A 327 -6.14 9.51 0.63
C LEU A 327 -5.55 9.71 2.05
N GLY A 328 -5.94 10.78 2.77
CA GLY A 328 -5.41 11.09 4.08
C GLY A 328 -3.93 11.48 4.08
N ILE A 329 -3.44 11.97 2.95
CA ILE A 329 -2.08 12.47 2.77
C ILE A 329 -2.15 13.99 2.87
N GLU A 330 -2.16 14.53 4.10
CA GLU A 330 -2.04 15.96 4.40
C GLU A 330 -0.58 16.42 4.38
#